data_716c4f6cf3ba78f164dfd5ad5c3a6ba7
#
_entry.id   716c4f6cf3ba78f164dfd5ad5c3a6ba7
#
_cell.length_a   1.000
_cell.length_b   1.000
_cell.length_c   1.000
_cell.angle_alpha   90.00
_cell.angle_beta   90.00
_cell.angle_gamma   90.00
#
_symmetry.space_group_name_H-M   'P 1'
#
loop_
_entity.id
_entity.type
_entity.pdbx_description
1 polymer ?
#
loop_
_entity_poly.entity_id
_entity_poly.type
_entity_poly.pdbx_seq_one_letter_code
_entity_poly.pdbx_strand_id
1 'polypeptide(L)'
;MSRRRKSYKREIIPDPEFNDILVAKFVNSLMKDGKKSIAQTIFYGALDQLKEKVNGEEPLTTFKKAIENVKPALEVRSRRVGGSVYQVPVDVRPVRRTALAIRWVVEFSRKRGEKDMASRLANELADAYNNRGNAIKKKEETHRMADANKAFAHYRW
;
A
#
# COMPACT_ATOMS: atom_id res chain seq x y z
N MET A 1 -31.58 -20.91 7.19
CA MET A 1 -30.22 -20.43 6.76
C MET A 1 -30.20 -18.92 6.81
N SER A 2 -29.17 -18.30 7.44
CA SER A 2 -29.03 -16.84 7.47
C SER A 2 -28.70 -16.34 6.08
N ARG A 3 -29.51 -15.47 5.51
CA ARG A 3 -29.26 -14.82 4.20
C ARG A 3 -28.11 -13.77 4.27
N ARG A 4 -27.66 -13.37 5.46
CA ARG A 4 -26.57 -12.42 5.68
C ARG A 4 -25.34 -13.17 6.17
N ARG A 5 -24.37 -13.35 5.29
CA ARG A 5 -23.05 -13.90 5.65
C ARG A 5 -22.32 -12.87 6.52
N LYS A 6 -22.21 -13.11 7.82
CA LYS A 6 -21.33 -12.32 8.69
C LYS A 6 -19.89 -12.62 8.28
N SER A 7 -19.20 -11.62 7.75
CA SER A 7 -17.76 -11.68 7.51
C SER A 7 -17.04 -11.50 8.85
N TYR A 8 -16.54 -12.59 9.41
CA TYR A 8 -15.68 -12.52 10.59
C TYR A 8 -14.31 -11.99 10.15
N LYS A 9 -13.92 -10.83 10.65
CA LYS A 9 -12.55 -10.34 10.49
C LYS A 9 -11.64 -11.22 11.33
N ARG A 10 -10.75 -11.95 10.69
CA ARG A 10 -9.70 -12.70 11.40
C ARG A 10 -8.74 -11.72 12.04
N GLU A 11 -8.37 -11.99 13.29
CA GLU A 11 -7.31 -11.26 13.97
C GLU A 11 -5.98 -11.55 13.28
N ILE A 12 -5.20 -10.49 13.09
CA ILE A 12 -3.87 -10.60 12.47
C ILE A 12 -2.87 -10.67 13.62
N ILE A 13 -2.17 -11.79 13.70
CA ILE A 13 -1.08 -11.97 14.65
C ILE A 13 0.06 -11.04 14.23
N PRO A 14 0.64 -10.23 15.14
CA PRO A 14 1.78 -9.39 14.86
C PRO A 14 2.96 -10.18 14.31
N ASP A 15 3.88 -9.51 13.65
CA ASP A 15 5.10 -10.11 13.14
C ASP A 15 6.00 -10.58 14.30
N PRO A 16 6.62 -11.76 14.21
CA PRO A 16 7.41 -12.31 15.32
C PRO A 16 8.69 -11.52 15.63
N GLU A 17 9.28 -10.85 14.64
CA GLU A 17 10.54 -10.12 14.81
C GLU A 17 10.34 -8.69 15.31
N PHE A 18 9.39 -7.98 14.69
CA PHE A 18 9.13 -6.56 15.00
C PHE A 18 7.90 -6.33 15.89
N ASN A 19 7.15 -7.38 16.21
CA ASN A 19 5.87 -7.30 16.95
C ASN A 19 4.90 -6.23 16.40
N ASP A 20 4.90 -6.03 15.08
CA ASP A 20 4.13 -4.98 14.40
C ASP A 20 3.07 -5.56 13.47
N ILE A 21 1.83 -5.04 13.59
CA ILE A 21 0.68 -5.47 12.78
C ILE A 21 0.80 -4.97 11.33
N LEU A 22 1.44 -3.81 11.10
CA LEU A 22 1.64 -3.28 9.75
C LEU A 22 2.59 -4.17 8.95
N VAL A 23 3.67 -4.63 9.59
CA VAL A 23 4.61 -5.60 9.01
C VAL A 23 3.89 -6.89 8.66
N ALA A 24 3.11 -7.45 9.59
CA ALA A 24 2.34 -8.66 9.34
C ALA A 24 1.38 -8.52 8.14
N LYS A 25 0.69 -7.38 8.02
CA LYS A 25 -0.18 -7.07 6.86
C LYS A 25 0.62 -6.97 5.57
N PHE A 26 1.80 -6.37 5.62
CA PHE A 26 2.67 -6.22 4.46
C PHE A 26 3.18 -7.57 3.97
N VAL A 27 3.70 -8.42 4.86
CA VAL A 27 4.16 -9.79 4.54
C VAL A 27 3.01 -10.62 3.96
N ASN A 28 1.81 -10.54 4.54
CA ASN A 28 0.64 -11.23 4.00
C ASN A 28 0.25 -10.76 2.59
N SER A 29 0.49 -9.49 2.25
CA SER A 29 0.25 -8.95 0.90
C SER A 29 1.38 -9.29 -0.08
N LEU A 30 2.60 -9.42 0.42
CA LEU A 30 3.78 -9.82 -0.36
C LEU A 30 3.73 -11.32 -0.72
N MET A 31 3.16 -12.13 0.16
CA MET A 31 3.06 -13.59 0.01
C MET A 31 2.33 -13.99 -1.27
N LYS A 32 2.84 -15.03 -1.94
CA LYS A 32 2.19 -15.74 -3.05
C LYS A 32 2.04 -17.21 -2.69
N ASP A 33 0.95 -17.83 -3.13
CA ASP A 33 0.70 -19.28 -3.01
C ASP A 33 0.83 -19.82 -1.57
N GLY A 34 0.54 -18.97 -0.57
CA GLY A 34 0.64 -19.34 0.85
C GLY A 34 2.08 -19.45 1.40
N LYS A 35 3.10 -19.11 0.61
CA LYS A 35 4.52 -19.24 0.99
C LYS A 35 4.96 -18.10 1.91
N LYS A 36 4.50 -18.14 3.18
CA LYS A 36 4.73 -17.05 4.13
C LYS A 36 6.19 -16.90 4.54
N SER A 37 6.90 -18.00 4.78
CA SER A 37 8.32 -17.98 5.18
C SER A 37 9.20 -17.28 4.14
N ILE A 38 8.97 -17.56 2.85
CA ILE A 38 9.68 -16.90 1.75
C ILE A 38 9.37 -15.39 1.75
N ALA A 39 8.12 -15.00 1.96
CA ALA A 39 7.74 -13.59 2.01
C ALA A 39 8.39 -12.85 3.19
N GLN A 40 8.54 -13.50 4.35
CA GLN A 40 9.26 -12.97 5.51
C GLN A 40 10.74 -12.78 5.19
N THR A 41 11.41 -13.81 4.64
CA THR A 41 12.83 -13.72 4.24
C THR A 41 13.06 -12.57 3.26
N ILE A 42 12.19 -12.39 2.26
CA ILE A 42 12.27 -11.28 1.31
C ILE A 42 12.10 -9.93 2.04
N PHE A 43 11.14 -9.82 2.95
CA PHE A 43 10.87 -8.59 3.66
C PHE A 43 12.03 -8.20 4.59
N TYR A 44 12.55 -9.13 5.39
CA TYR A 44 13.67 -8.87 6.28
C TYR A 44 14.94 -8.53 5.50
N GLY A 45 15.26 -9.28 4.45
CA GLY A 45 16.39 -8.94 3.58
C GLY A 45 16.24 -7.59 2.87
N ALA A 46 15.00 -7.16 2.60
CA ALA A 46 14.76 -5.82 2.08
C ALA A 46 14.98 -4.73 3.14
N LEU A 47 14.62 -4.98 4.40
CA LEU A 47 14.87 -4.04 5.50
C LEU A 47 16.37 -3.89 5.78
N ASP A 48 17.15 -4.98 5.72
CA ASP A 48 18.61 -4.92 5.89
C ASP A 48 19.25 -4.04 4.82
N GLN A 49 18.89 -4.25 3.55
CA GLN A 49 19.35 -3.40 2.45
C GLN A 49 18.86 -1.94 2.56
N LEU A 50 17.67 -1.73 3.11
CA LEU A 50 17.11 -0.38 3.31
C LEU A 50 17.93 0.41 4.33
N LYS A 51 18.40 -0.22 5.39
CA LYS A 51 19.27 0.36 6.41
C LYS A 51 20.56 0.94 5.81
N GLU A 52 21.15 0.22 4.87
CA GLU A 52 22.35 0.68 4.16
C GLU A 52 22.08 1.91 3.27
N LYS A 53 20.88 1.98 2.67
CA LYS A 53 20.51 3.02 1.69
C LYS A 53 20.01 4.32 2.31
N VAL A 54 19.48 4.26 3.52
CA VAL A 54 18.86 5.40 4.21
C VAL A 54 19.66 5.79 5.46
N ASN A 55 20.99 5.94 5.31
CA ASN A 55 21.91 6.57 6.28
C ASN A 55 21.70 6.20 7.77
N GLY A 56 21.43 4.93 8.08
CA GLY A 56 21.45 4.43 9.46
C GLY A 56 20.20 4.70 10.30
N GLU A 57 19.11 5.22 9.73
CA GLU A 57 17.81 5.24 10.42
C GLU A 57 17.32 3.81 10.67
N GLU A 58 16.54 3.63 11.75
CA GLU A 58 15.94 2.35 12.08
C GLU A 58 15.07 1.84 10.90
N PRO A 59 15.32 0.62 10.37
CA PRO A 59 14.64 0.12 9.17
C PRO A 59 13.12 0.11 9.28
N LEU A 60 12.60 -0.21 10.48
CA LEU A 60 11.16 -0.23 10.72
C LEU A 60 10.55 1.17 10.64
N THR A 61 11.23 2.17 11.17
CA THR A 61 10.79 3.58 11.12
C THR A 61 10.79 4.10 9.69
N THR A 62 11.85 3.81 8.94
CA THR A 62 11.96 4.12 7.50
C THR A 62 10.85 3.45 6.70
N PHE A 63 10.58 2.18 6.95
CA PHE A 63 9.48 1.45 6.32
C PHE A 63 8.12 2.09 6.62
N LYS A 64 7.82 2.41 7.89
CA LYS A 64 6.57 3.07 8.29
C LYS A 64 6.39 4.40 7.58
N LYS A 65 7.45 5.20 7.51
CA LYS A 65 7.44 6.51 6.84
C LYS A 65 7.24 6.37 5.33
N ALA A 66 7.90 5.40 4.69
CA ALA A 66 7.69 5.09 3.28
C ALA A 66 6.23 4.72 2.98
N ILE A 67 5.63 3.84 3.79
CA ILE A 67 4.21 3.49 3.65
C ILE A 67 3.31 4.72 3.88
N GLU A 68 3.61 5.57 4.87
CA GLU A 68 2.83 6.79 5.13
C GLU A 68 2.85 7.74 3.94
N ASN A 69 4.01 7.94 3.31
CA ASN A 69 4.17 8.77 2.13
C ASN A 69 3.33 8.29 0.93
N VAL A 70 3.11 6.98 0.80
CA VAL A 70 2.33 6.39 -0.30
C VAL A 70 0.82 6.43 -0.05
N LYS A 71 0.36 6.59 1.20
CA LYS A 71 -1.08 6.58 1.52
C LYS A 71 -1.86 7.66 0.78
N PRO A 72 -2.90 7.32 -0.02
CA PRO A 72 -3.75 8.32 -0.66
C PRO A 72 -4.78 8.90 0.32
N ALA A 73 -5.04 10.20 0.23
CA ALA A 73 -6.12 10.85 0.95
C ALA A 73 -7.47 10.71 0.24
N LEU A 74 -7.45 10.79 -1.09
CA LEU A 74 -8.62 10.75 -1.97
C LEU A 74 -8.54 9.59 -2.95
N GLU A 75 -9.68 9.05 -3.34
CA GLU A 75 -9.83 8.14 -4.46
C GLU A 75 -11.04 8.54 -5.31
N VAL A 76 -11.13 8.08 -6.53
CA VAL A 76 -12.27 8.30 -7.41
C VAL A 76 -13.13 7.04 -7.45
N ARG A 77 -14.45 7.19 -7.30
CA ARG A 77 -15.42 6.11 -7.43
C ARG A 77 -16.46 6.44 -8.47
N SER A 78 -16.78 5.46 -9.30
CA SER A 78 -17.85 5.59 -10.27
C SER A 78 -19.22 5.57 -9.59
N ARG A 79 -20.07 6.51 -9.95
CA ARG A 79 -21.48 6.55 -9.55
C ARG A 79 -22.36 6.78 -10.77
N ARG A 80 -23.43 6.01 -10.88
CA ARG A 80 -24.41 6.19 -11.95
C ARG A 80 -25.53 7.11 -11.46
N VAL A 81 -25.74 8.20 -12.18
CA VAL A 81 -26.79 9.19 -11.89
C VAL A 81 -27.51 9.52 -13.21
N GLY A 82 -28.83 9.33 -13.25
CA GLY A 82 -29.64 9.66 -14.43
C GLY A 82 -29.21 8.97 -15.73
N GLY A 83 -28.66 7.72 -15.65
CA GLY A 83 -28.17 6.98 -16.80
C GLY A 83 -26.71 7.22 -17.17
N SER A 84 -26.09 8.30 -16.70
CA SER A 84 -24.68 8.61 -16.93
C SER A 84 -23.80 8.14 -15.76
N VAL A 85 -22.53 7.79 -16.04
CA VAL A 85 -21.55 7.35 -15.04
C VAL A 85 -20.60 8.51 -14.76
N TYR A 86 -20.59 8.96 -13.52
CA TYR A 86 -19.69 10.02 -13.04
C TYR A 86 -18.60 9.45 -12.16
N GLN A 87 -17.40 10.02 -12.26
CA GLN A 87 -16.27 9.71 -11.39
C GLN A 87 -16.31 10.68 -10.21
N VAL A 88 -16.69 10.19 -9.04
CA VAL A 88 -16.89 11.02 -7.84
C VAL A 88 -15.70 10.90 -6.91
N PRO A 89 -15.03 12.01 -6.54
CA PRO A 89 -13.94 11.98 -5.56
C PRO A 89 -14.50 11.73 -4.16
N VAL A 90 -13.89 10.78 -3.44
CA VAL A 90 -14.27 10.41 -2.07
C VAL A 90 -13.04 10.27 -1.18
N ASP A 91 -13.20 10.60 0.11
CA ASP A 91 -12.16 10.41 1.11
C ASP A 91 -11.92 8.93 1.35
N VAL A 92 -10.67 8.53 1.41
CA VAL A 92 -10.29 7.15 1.67
C VAL A 92 -10.26 6.90 3.18
N ARG A 93 -10.96 5.88 3.66
CA ARG A 93 -10.93 5.48 5.09
C ARG A 93 -9.52 5.04 5.49
N PRO A 94 -9.05 5.28 6.75
CA PRO A 94 -7.68 4.99 7.18
C PRO A 94 -7.21 3.55 6.91
N VAL A 95 -8.08 2.56 7.17
CA VAL A 95 -7.78 1.14 6.90
C VAL A 95 -7.53 0.89 5.42
N ARG A 96 -8.31 1.53 4.54
CA ARG A 96 -8.16 1.41 3.10
C ARG A 96 -6.94 2.16 2.57
N ARG A 97 -6.59 3.32 3.15
CA ARG A 97 -5.35 4.05 2.81
C ARG A 97 -4.13 3.14 2.97
N THR A 98 -4.04 2.47 4.13
CA THR A 98 -2.96 1.52 4.40
C THR A 98 -2.96 0.34 3.44
N ALA A 99 -4.13 -0.24 3.14
CA ALA A 99 -4.24 -1.36 2.21
C ALA A 99 -3.83 -0.98 0.77
N LEU A 100 -4.20 0.23 0.31
CA LEU A 100 -3.80 0.75 -1.00
C LEU A 100 -2.30 1.00 -1.08
N ALA A 101 -1.71 1.62 -0.05
CA ALA A 101 -0.27 1.87 0.01
C ALA A 101 0.53 0.57 -0.05
N ILE A 102 0.18 -0.43 0.75
CA ILE A 102 0.83 -1.75 0.72
C ILE A 102 0.71 -2.38 -0.66
N ARG A 103 -0.48 -2.39 -1.26
CA ARG A 103 -0.73 -2.95 -2.58
C ARG A 103 0.15 -2.29 -3.65
N TRP A 104 0.21 -0.97 -3.68
CA TRP A 104 0.98 -0.24 -4.68
C TRP A 104 2.49 -0.48 -4.52
N VAL A 105 3.01 -0.41 -3.29
CA VAL A 105 4.43 -0.72 -3.05
C VAL A 105 4.77 -2.13 -3.52
N VAL A 106 3.98 -3.14 -3.16
CA VAL A 106 4.20 -4.54 -3.59
C VAL A 106 4.08 -4.70 -5.11
N GLU A 107 3.07 -4.07 -5.72
CA GLU A 107 2.87 -4.14 -7.17
C GLU A 107 4.03 -3.52 -7.94
N PHE A 108 4.47 -2.31 -7.55
CA PHE A 108 5.54 -1.62 -8.25
C PHE A 108 6.92 -2.22 -7.96
N SER A 109 7.16 -2.75 -6.76
CA SER A 109 8.36 -3.55 -6.48
C SER A 109 8.47 -4.75 -7.44
N ARG A 110 7.37 -5.45 -7.71
CA ARG A 110 7.37 -6.59 -8.64
C ARG A 110 7.67 -6.19 -10.09
N LYS A 111 7.37 -4.95 -10.48
CA LYS A 111 7.60 -4.42 -11.84
C LYS A 111 9.01 -3.86 -12.04
N ARG A 112 9.82 -3.78 -10.98
CA ARG A 112 11.21 -3.32 -11.07
C ARG A 112 12.09 -4.35 -11.78
N GLY A 113 13.20 -3.89 -12.34
CA GLY A 113 14.11 -4.69 -13.14
C GLY A 113 15.25 -5.37 -12.38
N GLU A 114 15.39 -5.13 -11.06
CA GLU A 114 16.45 -5.74 -10.26
C GLU A 114 16.28 -7.26 -10.18
N LYS A 115 17.37 -8.00 -9.95
CA LYS A 115 17.40 -9.46 -9.97
C LYS A 115 16.52 -10.06 -8.86
N ASP A 116 16.72 -9.63 -7.62
CA ASP A 116 16.09 -10.21 -6.44
C ASP A 116 14.89 -9.38 -5.96
N MET A 117 13.85 -10.06 -5.45
CA MET A 117 12.67 -9.38 -4.93
C MET A 117 12.97 -8.54 -3.68
N ALA A 118 13.94 -8.95 -2.85
CA ALA A 118 14.39 -8.18 -1.69
C ALA A 118 14.98 -6.83 -2.14
N SER A 119 15.86 -6.85 -3.14
CA SER A 119 16.46 -5.63 -3.70
C SER A 119 15.43 -4.72 -4.39
N ARG A 120 14.46 -5.31 -5.12
CA ARG A 120 13.34 -4.56 -5.71
C ARG A 120 12.52 -3.84 -4.65
N LEU A 121 12.20 -4.55 -3.57
CA LEU A 121 11.40 -4.01 -2.47
C LEU A 121 12.18 -2.93 -1.71
N ALA A 122 13.46 -3.16 -1.40
CA ALA A 122 14.32 -2.18 -0.74
C ALA A 122 14.42 -0.88 -1.52
N ASN A 123 14.60 -0.97 -2.85
CA ASN A 123 14.69 0.19 -3.72
C ASN A 123 13.37 0.96 -3.80
N GLU A 124 12.23 0.26 -3.93
CA GLU A 124 10.92 0.93 -3.96
C GLU A 124 10.59 1.60 -2.63
N LEU A 125 10.96 0.99 -1.49
CA LEU A 125 10.79 1.59 -0.17
C LEU A 125 11.71 2.80 0.03
N ALA A 126 12.97 2.75 -0.41
CA ALA A 126 13.90 3.88 -0.36
C ALA A 126 13.41 5.06 -1.22
N ASP A 127 12.92 4.76 -2.44
CA ASP A 127 12.33 5.75 -3.32
C ASP A 127 11.07 6.38 -2.68
N ALA A 128 10.18 5.55 -2.11
CA ALA A 128 8.96 6.01 -1.44
C ALA A 128 9.26 6.83 -0.18
N TYR A 129 10.30 6.49 0.58
CA TYR A 129 10.78 7.29 1.71
C TYR A 129 11.18 8.70 1.27
N ASN A 130 11.86 8.81 0.14
CA ASN A 130 12.28 10.08 -0.46
C ASN A 130 11.19 10.76 -1.32
N ASN A 131 9.93 10.34 -1.21
CA ASN A 131 8.82 10.82 -2.04
C ASN A 131 9.05 10.68 -3.55
N ARG A 132 9.69 9.57 -3.96
CA ARG A 132 9.97 9.23 -5.35
C ARG A 132 9.39 7.85 -5.68
N GLY A 133 9.60 7.38 -6.89
CA GLY A 133 9.21 6.03 -7.31
C GLY A 133 7.78 5.94 -7.85
N ASN A 134 7.46 4.75 -8.34
CA ASN A 134 6.20 4.52 -9.06
C ASN A 134 5.00 4.42 -8.10
N ALA A 135 5.20 3.99 -6.87
CA ALA A 135 4.15 3.96 -5.86
C ALA A 135 3.68 5.39 -5.49
N ILE A 136 4.62 6.33 -5.36
CA ILE A 136 4.30 7.75 -5.14
C ILE A 136 3.60 8.36 -6.37
N LYS A 137 4.13 8.10 -7.58
CA LYS A 137 3.47 8.55 -8.82
C LYS A 137 2.03 8.07 -8.91
N LYS A 138 1.74 6.84 -8.47
CA LYS A 138 0.37 6.29 -8.44
C LYS A 138 -0.52 7.03 -7.47
N LYS A 139 -0.02 7.39 -6.28
CA LYS A 139 -0.75 8.26 -5.34
C LYS A 139 -1.07 9.61 -5.98
N GLU A 140 -0.08 10.27 -6.58
CA GLU A 140 -0.25 11.57 -7.23
C GLU A 140 -1.22 11.51 -8.40
N GLU A 141 -1.15 10.47 -9.23
CA GLU A 141 -2.11 10.23 -10.31
C GLU A 141 -3.54 10.10 -9.77
N THR A 142 -3.71 9.34 -8.68
CA THR A 142 -5.02 9.15 -8.03
C THR A 142 -5.56 10.48 -7.49
N HIS A 143 -4.72 11.30 -6.85
CA HIS A 143 -5.09 12.62 -6.39
C HIS A 143 -5.42 13.56 -7.55
N ARG A 144 -4.62 13.56 -8.62
CA ARG A 144 -4.87 14.37 -9.83
C ARG A 144 -6.22 14.01 -10.47
N MET A 145 -6.54 12.71 -10.54
CA MET A 145 -7.86 12.27 -11.02
C MET A 145 -8.99 12.75 -10.11
N ALA A 146 -8.80 12.74 -8.79
CA ALA A 146 -9.79 13.25 -7.84
C ALA A 146 -9.99 14.77 -7.98
N ASP A 147 -8.91 15.52 -8.16
CA ASP A 147 -8.95 16.98 -8.37
C ASP A 147 -9.62 17.33 -9.69
N ALA A 148 -9.31 16.63 -10.78
CA ALA A 148 -9.95 16.83 -12.09
C ALA A 148 -11.48 16.60 -12.04
N ASN A 149 -11.94 15.71 -11.16
CA ASN A 149 -13.36 15.39 -10.98
C ASN A 149 -14.00 16.11 -9.80
N LYS A 150 -13.36 17.13 -9.23
CA LYS A 150 -13.83 17.88 -8.06
C LYS A 150 -15.22 18.47 -8.25
N ALA A 151 -15.57 18.85 -9.46
CA ALA A 151 -16.91 19.38 -9.81
C ALA A 151 -18.04 18.41 -9.49
N PHE A 152 -17.77 17.09 -9.50
CA PHE A 152 -18.74 16.02 -9.20
C PHE A 152 -18.78 15.62 -7.72
N ALA A 153 -18.06 16.32 -6.84
CA ALA A 153 -18.03 16.01 -5.40
C ALA A 153 -19.41 16.08 -4.73
N HIS A 154 -20.31 16.91 -5.24
CA HIS A 154 -21.70 17.01 -4.75
C HIS A 154 -22.53 15.74 -5.00
N TYR A 155 -22.09 14.84 -5.87
CA TYR A 155 -22.70 13.50 -6.04
C TYR A 155 -22.22 12.47 -5.02
N ARG A 156 -21.46 12.89 -3.99
CA ARG A 156 -21.04 12.01 -2.89
C ARG A 156 -22.27 11.50 -2.12
N TRP A 157 -22.21 10.22 -1.62
CA TRP A 157 -23.22 9.59 -0.77
C TRP A 157 -22.66 9.22 0.59
#